data_ab33b70927a193bf697237f4d8975709
#
_entry.id   ab33b70927a193bf697237f4d8975709
#
_cell.length_a   1.000
_cell.length_b   1.000
_cell.length_c   1.000
_cell.angle_alpha   90.00
_cell.angle_beta   90.00
_cell.angle_gamma   90.00
#
_symmetry.space_group_name_H-M   'P 1'
#
loop_
_entity.id
_entity.type
_entity.pdbx_description
1 polymer ?
#
loop_
_entity_poly.entity_id
_entity_poly.type
_entity_poly.pdbx_seq_one_letter_code
_entity_poly.pdbx_strand_id
1 'polypeptide(L)'
;MNFDYTEEQTLLDNMVTSFVRDNYDWDTRCNIVKSEEGWKEENWKQFAELGLLGVPFDEAYGGLGGKSADLMIVMEQFGKGLVVEPYLPTVILAGGLISKLGSEEQKNSIIPEIISGNIRCAFAYAEPQSRFDLNDVKTSAVLNGDDYVLNGFKSVVFGAGMASHLIISARTEGEQRSESGITLFIVDTKSEGLTLQNYPTVDEYRASEVIIENLKVSKDNVLGKVNMAYDAIEEIVDISTIAACSEAVGILQVLKDSTTEYCKNRKQFGQSIAKNQVIQHRLVDMMIEYEQAKSILYMAVTADLTNSDERRKAVSAAKARIGKAIKFVGESAIQLHGGMGVVDEYMVSHYFKRATMIGVLFGNTDYHMKRYMTLTQSGISSSDESISVSVT
;
A
#
# COMPACT_ATOMS: atom_id res chain seq x y z
N MET A 1 -7.88 14.99 21.33
CA MET A 1 -7.26 13.74 20.86
C MET A 1 -5.85 13.70 21.41
N ASN A 2 -5.46 12.64 22.09
CA ASN A 2 -4.06 12.40 22.42
C ASN A 2 -3.42 11.63 21.26
N PHE A 3 -2.34 12.15 20.69
CA PHE A 3 -1.60 11.55 19.59
C PHE A 3 -0.29 10.87 20.05
N ASP A 4 -0.11 10.80 21.38
CA ASP A 4 1.05 10.10 21.94
C ASP A 4 0.87 8.60 21.76
N TYR A 5 1.95 7.91 21.43
CA TYR A 5 1.97 6.46 21.34
C TYR A 5 1.72 5.82 22.71
N THR A 6 1.00 4.70 22.70
CA THR A 6 0.93 3.84 23.89
C THR A 6 2.31 3.20 24.16
N GLU A 7 2.48 2.57 25.33
CA GLU A 7 3.73 1.85 25.63
C GLU A 7 4.02 0.75 24.59
N GLU A 8 2.98 0.01 24.17
CA GLU A 8 3.08 -1.03 23.15
C GLU A 8 3.46 -0.46 21.78
N GLN A 9 2.84 0.65 21.39
CA GLN A 9 3.17 1.35 20.14
C GLN A 9 4.59 1.93 20.16
N THR A 10 5.04 2.41 21.30
CA THR A 10 6.43 2.89 21.48
C THR A 10 7.43 1.73 21.36
N LEU A 11 7.11 0.56 21.91
CA LEU A 11 7.93 -0.64 21.75
C LEU A 11 7.98 -1.10 20.29
N LEU A 12 6.83 -1.11 19.60
CA LEU A 12 6.73 -1.44 18.18
C LEU A 12 7.57 -0.49 17.33
N ASP A 13 7.44 0.83 17.54
CA ASP A 13 8.20 1.86 16.82
C ASP A 13 9.72 1.67 17.03
N ASN A 14 10.16 1.47 18.27
CA ASN A 14 11.57 1.23 18.59
C ASN A 14 12.10 -0.05 17.94
N MET A 15 11.30 -1.12 17.91
CA MET A 15 11.67 -2.40 17.33
C MET A 15 11.85 -2.28 15.80
N VAL A 16 10.88 -1.68 15.11
CA VAL A 16 10.98 -1.48 13.65
C VAL A 16 12.09 -0.51 13.28
N THR A 17 12.24 0.58 14.05
CA THR A 17 13.34 1.54 13.87
C THR A 17 14.71 0.87 14.00
N SER A 18 14.88 0.00 15.01
CA SER A 18 16.14 -0.75 15.20
C SER A 18 16.39 -1.71 14.04
N PHE A 19 15.35 -2.45 13.61
CA PHE A 19 15.45 -3.34 12.44
C PHE A 19 15.91 -2.57 11.19
N VAL A 20 15.24 -1.45 10.88
CA VAL A 20 15.57 -0.63 9.70
C VAL A 20 16.99 -0.10 9.77
N ARG A 21 17.40 0.44 10.92
CA ARG A 21 18.78 0.94 11.13
C ARG A 21 19.83 -0.15 10.89
N ASP A 22 19.57 -1.37 11.37
CA ASP A 22 20.57 -2.44 11.41
C ASP A 22 20.62 -3.26 10.11
N ASN A 23 19.56 -3.23 9.28
CA ASN A 23 19.43 -4.06 8.07
C ASN A 23 19.26 -3.26 6.77
N TYR A 24 19.01 -1.93 6.85
CA TYR A 24 18.65 -1.08 5.71
C TYR A 24 19.51 0.19 5.64
N ASP A 25 20.80 0.09 6.00
CA ASP A 25 21.72 1.15 5.58
C ASP A 25 21.76 1.24 4.04
N TRP A 26 22.23 2.38 3.53
CA TRP A 26 22.15 2.68 2.10
C TRP A 26 22.83 1.63 1.21
N ASP A 27 24.03 1.18 1.59
CA ASP A 27 24.80 0.22 0.79
C ASP A 27 24.14 -1.17 0.83
N THR A 28 23.65 -1.59 1.98
CA THR A 28 22.90 -2.84 2.15
C THR A 28 21.63 -2.85 1.29
N ARG A 29 20.82 -1.77 1.34
CA ARG A 29 19.65 -1.64 0.49
C ARG A 29 20.00 -1.71 -1.01
N CYS A 30 21.02 -0.98 -1.43
CA CYS A 30 21.48 -1.02 -2.83
C CYS A 30 21.86 -2.42 -3.29
N ASN A 31 22.48 -3.21 -2.42
CA ASN A 31 22.82 -4.60 -2.73
C ASN A 31 21.58 -5.50 -2.82
N ILE A 32 20.59 -5.31 -1.94
CA ILE A 32 19.33 -6.06 -1.95
C ILE A 32 18.59 -5.82 -3.27
N VAL A 33 18.37 -4.57 -3.67
CA VAL A 33 17.57 -4.27 -4.87
C VAL A 33 18.27 -4.67 -6.19
N LYS A 34 19.59 -4.76 -6.18
CA LYS A 34 20.39 -5.23 -7.32
C LYS A 34 20.47 -6.76 -7.44
N SER A 35 20.07 -7.49 -6.40
CA SER A 35 19.98 -8.94 -6.48
C SER A 35 18.91 -9.38 -7.49
N GLU A 36 18.96 -10.60 -7.94
CA GLU A 36 17.99 -11.17 -8.89
C GLU A 36 16.57 -11.13 -8.29
N GLU A 37 16.44 -11.51 -7.03
CA GLU A 37 15.19 -11.54 -6.29
C GLU A 37 14.68 -10.12 -5.98
N GLY A 38 15.57 -9.16 -5.70
CA GLY A 38 15.26 -7.77 -5.34
C GLY A 38 14.68 -7.60 -3.94
N TRP A 39 14.83 -8.60 -3.08
CA TRP A 39 14.44 -8.63 -1.66
C TRP A 39 15.32 -9.63 -0.91
N LYS A 40 15.20 -9.70 0.41
CA LYS A 40 16.05 -10.57 1.22
C LYS A 40 15.22 -11.48 2.11
N GLU A 41 15.34 -12.81 1.91
CA GLU A 41 14.58 -13.79 2.67
C GLU A 41 14.88 -13.75 4.17
N GLU A 42 16.13 -13.47 4.56
CA GLU A 42 16.51 -13.32 5.96
C GLU A 42 15.79 -12.16 6.64
N ASN A 43 15.58 -11.04 5.95
CA ASN A 43 14.81 -9.90 6.47
C ASN A 43 13.34 -10.31 6.68
N TRP A 44 12.77 -11.06 5.74
CA TRP A 44 11.40 -11.56 5.87
C TRP A 44 11.24 -12.51 7.07
N LYS A 45 12.21 -13.41 7.28
CA LYS A 45 12.25 -14.28 8.47
C LYS A 45 12.37 -13.48 9.75
N GLN A 46 13.21 -12.44 9.76
CA GLN A 46 13.30 -11.53 10.91
C GLN A 46 11.98 -10.78 11.17
N PHE A 47 11.22 -10.40 10.13
CA PHE A 47 9.87 -9.86 10.34
C PHE A 47 8.96 -10.84 11.07
N ALA A 48 9.01 -12.14 10.74
CA ALA A 48 8.26 -13.16 11.44
C ALA A 48 8.72 -13.31 12.91
N GLU A 49 10.03 -13.40 13.14
CA GLU A 49 10.63 -13.52 14.48
C GLU A 49 10.31 -12.32 15.38
N LEU A 50 10.24 -11.11 14.81
CA LEU A 50 9.85 -9.89 15.50
C LEU A 50 8.33 -9.74 15.65
N GLY A 51 7.52 -10.66 15.12
CA GLY A 51 6.07 -10.59 15.14
C GLY A 51 5.45 -9.56 14.21
N LEU A 52 6.24 -8.89 13.36
CA LEU A 52 5.75 -7.84 12.46
C LEU A 52 4.71 -8.36 11.45
N LEU A 53 4.88 -9.61 10.98
CA LEU A 53 3.94 -10.22 10.05
C LEU A 53 2.58 -10.52 10.70
N GLY A 54 2.54 -10.63 12.04
CA GLY A 54 1.34 -10.88 12.82
C GLY A 54 0.55 -9.63 13.22
N VAL A 55 1.09 -8.41 13.00
CA VAL A 55 0.51 -7.17 13.51
C VAL A 55 -1.00 -7.02 13.22
N PRO A 56 -1.52 -7.14 11.99
CA PRO A 56 -2.94 -6.89 11.72
C PRO A 56 -3.86 -8.09 11.95
N PHE A 57 -3.32 -9.27 12.23
CA PHE A 57 -4.13 -10.49 12.32
C PHE A 57 -4.67 -10.71 13.73
N ASP A 58 -5.85 -11.35 13.80
CA ASP A 58 -6.50 -11.70 15.05
C ASP A 58 -5.65 -12.69 15.89
N GLU A 59 -5.70 -12.54 17.21
CA GLU A 59 -5.02 -13.39 18.18
C GLU A 59 -5.44 -14.87 18.05
N ALA A 60 -6.68 -15.13 17.60
CA ALA A 60 -7.18 -16.48 17.35
C ALA A 60 -6.35 -17.24 16.31
N TYR A 61 -5.65 -16.54 15.40
CA TYR A 61 -4.79 -17.14 14.39
C TYR A 61 -3.28 -16.91 14.67
N GLY A 62 -2.95 -16.46 15.89
CA GLY A 62 -1.57 -16.15 16.31
C GLY A 62 -1.09 -14.74 15.98
N GLY A 63 -1.99 -13.86 15.59
CA GLY A 63 -1.70 -12.43 15.34
C GLY A 63 -1.63 -11.60 16.62
N LEU A 64 -1.41 -10.28 16.48
CA LEU A 64 -1.32 -9.34 17.57
C LEU A 64 -2.59 -8.47 17.75
N GLY A 65 -3.60 -8.62 16.89
CA GLY A 65 -4.84 -7.82 16.95
C GLY A 65 -4.63 -6.32 16.73
N GLY A 66 -3.53 -5.95 16.10
CA GLY A 66 -3.15 -4.54 15.88
C GLY A 66 -4.11 -3.81 14.94
N LYS A 67 -4.22 -2.51 15.15
CA LYS A 67 -5.11 -1.62 14.42
C LYS A 67 -4.37 -0.78 13.38
N SER A 68 -5.09 0.09 12.70
CA SER A 68 -4.53 1.00 11.68
C SER A 68 -3.37 1.86 12.20
N ALA A 69 -3.39 2.24 13.48
CA ALA A 69 -2.29 2.99 14.11
C ALA A 69 -0.99 2.17 14.20
N ASP A 70 -1.10 0.89 14.49
CA ASP A 70 0.06 -0.01 14.61
C ASP A 70 0.66 -0.29 13.23
N LEU A 71 -0.19 -0.49 12.21
CA LEU A 71 0.24 -0.57 10.81
C LEU A 71 0.88 0.73 10.31
N MET A 72 0.34 1.89 10.73
CA MET A 72 0.94 3.19 10.41
C MET A 72 2.38 3.28 10.90
N ILE A 73 2.64 2.86 12.14
CA ILE A 73 3.98 2.88 12.75
C ILE A 73 4.94 2.01 11.91
N VAL A 74 4.57 0.77 11.61
CA VAL A 74 5.39 -0.14 10.80
C VAL A 74 5.70 0.46 9.43
N MET A 75 4.68 0.93 8.73
CA MET A 75 4.83 1.44 7.36
C MET A 75 5.57 2.77 7.29
N GLU A 76 5.44 3.65 8.30
CA GLU A 76 6.23 4.88 8.37
C GLU A 76 7.73 4.56 8.50
N GLN A 77 8.11 3.60 9.36
CA GLN A 77 9.51 3.18 9.49
C GLN A 77 10.02 2.47 8.23
N PHE A 78 9.19 1.65 7.58
CA PHE A 78 9.54 1.03 6.30
C PHE A 78 9.77 2.08 5.20
N GLY A 79 8.97 3.15 5.19
CA GLY A 79 9.21 4.30 4.31
C GLY A 79 10.56 4.98 4.57
N LYS A 80 10.96 5.13 5.84
CA LYS A 80 12.27 5.72 6.21
C LYS A 80 13.45 4.87 5.73
N GLY A 81 13.30 3.53 5.69
CA GLY A 81 14.33 2.61 5.20
C GLY A 81 14.24 2.26 3.71
N LEU A 82 13.17 2.63 3.02
CA LEU A 82 12.85 2.11 1.67
C LEU A 82 12.85 0.57 1.65
N VAL A 83 12.19 -0.04 2.63
CA VAL A 83 12.08 -1.50 2.80
C VAL A 83 11.37 -2.12 1.60
N VAL A 84 11.92 -3.19 1.01
CA VAL A 84 11.45 -3.78 -0.23
C VAL A 84 10.76 -5.14 -0.09
N GLU A 85 10.82 -5.74 1.09
CA GLU A 85 10.09 -6.98 1.38
C GLU A 85 8.58 -6.80 1.18
N PRO A 86 7.85 -7.86 0.75
CA PRO A 86 6.47 -7.75 0.29
C PRO A 86 5.44 -7.63 1.44
N TYR A 87 5.68 -6.73 2.39
CA TYR A 87 4.80 -6.55 3.56
C TYR A 87 3.40 -6.04 3.16
N LEU A 88 3.35 -4.94 2.39
CA LEU A 88 2.08 -4.38 1.92
C LEU A 88 1.27 -5.38 1.07
N PRO A 89 1.84 -6.05 0.05
CA PRO A 89 1.07 -7.00 -0.76
C PRO A 89 0.67 -8.27 0.00
N THR A 90 1.53 -8.79 0.90
CA THR A 90 1.26 -10.05 1.60
C THR A 90 0.41 -9.85 2.85
N VAL A 91 0.86 -8.98 3.76
CA VAL A 91 0.24 -8.86 5.10
C VAL A 91 -1.03 -8.02 5.03
N ILE A 92 -0.98 -6.87 4.35
CA ILE A 92 -2.08 -5.91 4.39
C ILE A 92 -3.12 -6.21 3.30
N LEU A 93 -2.71 -6.35 2.02
CA LEU A 93 -3.64 -6.60 0.92
C LEU A 93 -4.19 -8.04 0.94
N ALA A 94 -3.34 -9.01 0.64
CA ALA A 94 -3.77 -10.41 0.51
C ALA A 94 -4.21 -10.98 1.85
N GLY A 95 -3.43 -10.78 2.91
CA GLY A 95 -3.75 -11.19 4.26
C GLY A 95 -5.04 -10.56 4.79
N GLY A 96 -5.26 -9.28 4.51
CA GLY A 96 -6.49 -8.59 4.85
C GLY A 96 -7.73 -9.18 4.17
N LEU A 97 -7.64 -9.54 2.88
CA LEU A 97 -8.72 -10.22 2.17
C LEU A 97 -9.01 -11.61 2.74
N ILE A 98 -7.97 -12.38 3.07
CA ILE A 98 -8.11 -13.70 3.70
C ILE A 98 -8.76 -13.57 5.08
N SER A 99 -8.29 -12.65 5.91
CA SER A 99 -8.88 -12.39 7.23
C SER A 99 -10.35 -12.01 7.15
N LYS A 100 -10.73 -11.22 6.15
CA LYS A 100 -12.09 -10.71 5.99
C LYS A 100 -13.05 -11.71 5.39
N LEU A 101 -12.64 -12.45 4.38
CA LEU A 101 -13.52 -13.28 3.54
C LEU A 101 -13.31 -14.78 3.72
N GLY A 102 -12.15 -15.20 4.22
CA GLY A 102 -11.79 -16.61 4.32
C GLY A 102 -12.76 -17.41 5.18
N SER A 103 -13.02 -18.66 4.80
CA SER A 103 -13.62 -19.63 5.70
C SER A 103 -12.70 -19.87 6.90
N GLU A 104 -13.24 -20.40 7.99
CA GLU A 104 -12.42 -20.73 9.17
C GLU A 104 -11.28 -21.70 8.82
N GLU A 105 -11.53 -22.62 7.89
CA GLU A 105 -10.50 -23.52 7.38
C GLU A 105 -9.39 -22.78 6.62
N GLN A 106 -9.76 -21.89 5.70
CA GLN A 106 -8.81 -21.07 4.94
C GLN A 106 -7.99 -20.15 5.87
N LYS A 107 -8.63 -19.50 6.84
CA LYS A 107 -7.94 -18.64 7.82
C LYS A 107 -6.96 -19.43 8.67
N ASN A 108 -7.40 -20.56 9.24
CA ASN A 108 -6.57 -21.41 10.09
C ASN A 108 -5.39 -22.06 9.33
N SER A 109 -5.52 -22.29 8.02
CA SER A 109 -4.45 -22.87 7.21
C SER A 109 -3.46 -21.83 6.67
N ILE A 110 -3.90 -20.60 6.36
CA ILE A 110 -3.07 -19.64 5.63
C ILE A 110 -2.50 -18.54 6.56
N ILE A 111 -3.30 -17.99 7.47
CA ILE A 111 -2.87 -16.85 8.30
C ILE A 111 -1.67 -17.21 9.19
N PRO A 112 -1.64 -18.35 9.92
CA PRO A 112 -0.46 -18.73 10.70
C PRO A 112 0.79 -18.91 9.86
N GLU A 113 0.66 -19.40 8.62
CA GLU A 113 1.77 -19.57 7.69
C GLU A 113 2.29 -18.24 7.13
N ILE A 114 1.41 -17.22 6.99
CA ILE A 114 1.84 -15.84 6.69
C ILE A 114 2.59 -15.27 7.89
N ILE A 115 2.07 -15.43 9.10
CA ILE A 115 2.68 -14.91 10.35
C ILE A 115 4.06 -15.52 10.58
N SER A 116 4.22 -16.82 10.32
CA SER A 116 5.51 -17.51 10.41
C SER A 116 6.48 -17.21 9.25
N GLY A 117 6.01 -16.45 8.23
CA GLY A 117 6.81 -16.10 7.06
C GLY A 117 6.96 -17.19 6.01
N ASN A 118 6.29 -18.34 6.17
CA ASN A 118 6.37 -19.48 5.26
C ASN A 118 5.60 -19.25 3.95
N ILE A 119 4.45 -18.56 4.04
CA ILE A 119 3.61 -18.21 2.90
C ILE A 119 3.69 -16.71 2.64
N ARG A 120 3.89 -16.34 1.39
CA ARG A 120 3.71 -14.98 0.87
C ARG A 120 2.59 -14.99 -0.14
N CYS A 121 1.72 -13.99 -0.06
CA CYS A 121 0.57 -13.84 -0.94
C CYS A 121 0.64 -12.50 -1.67
N ALA A 122 0.04 -12.43 -2.86
CA ALA A 122 -0.16 -11.18 -3.56
C ALA A 122 -1.58 -11.09 -4.13
N PHE A 123 -2.10 -9.86 -4.28
CA PHE A 123 -3.43 -9.63 -4.82
C PHE A 123 -3.38 -9.16 -6.26
N ALA A 124 -3.83 -10.00 -7.17
CA ALA A 124 -3.90 -9.78 -8.61
C ALA A 124 -5.29 -9.22 -8.98
N TYR A 125 -5.46 -7.88 -8.94
CA TYR A 125 -6.73 -7.22 -9.24
C TYR A 125 -6.66 -6.28 -10.45
N ALA A 126 -5.58 -5.52 -10.60
CA ALA A 126 -5.45 -4.52 -11.63
C ALA A 126 -5.33 -5.14 -13.03
N GLU A 127 -6.01 -4.54 -14.00
CA GLU A 127 -5.96 -4.92 -15.41
C GLU A 127 -5.62 -3.70 -16.28
N PRO A 128 -5.08 -3.85 -17.50
CA PRO A 128 -4.61 -2.71 -18.30
C PRO A 128 -5.66 -1.63 -18.53
N GLN A 129 -6.93 -1.99 -18.65
CA GLN A 129 -8.03 -1.05 -18.88
C GLN A 129 -8.60 -0.45 -17.59
N SER A 130 -8.42 -1.12 -16.44
CA SER A 130 -9.13 -0.77 -15.20
C SER A 130 -8.62 0.52 -14.58
N ARG A 131 -7.37 0.91 -14.81
CA ARG A 131 -6.72 2.02 -14.12
C ARG A 131 -6.92 1.90 -12.60
N PHE A 132 -7.82 2.71 -12.02
CA PHE A 132 -8.14 2.72 -10.59
C PHE A 132 -9.54 2.17 -10.27
N ASP A 133 -10.30 1.76 -11.27
CA ASP A 133 -11.67 1.25 -11.10
C ASP A 133 -11.60 -0.24 -10.72
N LEU A 134 -11.86 -0.53 -9.45
CA LEU A 134 -11.77 -1.89 -8.89
C LEU A 134 -12.84 -2.84 -9.43
N ASN A 135 -13.92 -2.31 -9.99
CA ASN A 135 -15.02 -3.06 -10.60
C ASN A 135 -14.81 -3.33 -12.10
N ASP A 136 -13.82 -2.72 -12.78
CA ASP A 136 -13.52 -2.95 -14.19
C ASP A 136 -12.68 -4.23 -14.35
N VAL A 137 -13.36 -5.38 -14.36
CA VAL A 137 -12.75 -6.72 -14.39
C VAL A 137 -13.17 -7.46 -15.66
N LYS A 138 -12.19 -7.73 -16.54
CA LYS A 138 -12.33 -8.56 -17.76
C LYS A 138 -11.93 -10.01 -17.55
N THR A 139 -11.01 -10.29 -16.63
CA THR A 139 -10.64 -11.66 -16.27
C THR A 139 -11.89 -12.42 -15.91
N SER A 140 -12.17 -13.52 -16.62
CA SER A 140 -13.39 -14.31 -16.46
C SER A 140 -13.14 -15.57 -15.66
N ALA A 141 -14.15 -16.05 -14.95
CA ALA A 141 -14.16 -17.35 -14.30
C ALA A 141 -15.47 -18.06 -14.61
N VAL A 142 -15.41 -19.16 -15.33
CA VAL A 142 -16.57 -19.93 -15.74
C VAL A 142 -16.58 -21.27 -15.01
N LEU A 143 -17.71 -21.58 -14.35
CA LEU A 143 -17.88 -22.84 -13.66
C LEU A 143 -17.96 -24.01 -14.65
N ASN A 144 -17.13 -25.03 -14.47
CA ASN A 144 -17.11 -26.25 -15.27
C ASN A 144 -17.01 -27.47 -14.32
N GLY A 145 -18.15 -28.08 -14.04
CA GLY A 145 -18.23 -29.16 -13.04
C GLY A 145 -17.95 -28.64 -11.62
N ASP A 146 -16.92 -29.13 -10.99
CA ASP A 146 -16.50 -28.73 -9.64
C ASP A 146 -15.38 -27.68 -9.64
N ASP A 147 -14.87 -27.31 -10.79
CA ASP A 147 -13.82 -26.32 -10.95
C ASP A 147 -14.33 -25.05 -11.66
N TYR A 148 -13.69 -23.93 -11.38
CA TYR A 148 -13.73 -22.74 -12.20
C TYR A 148 -12.57 -22.75 -13.21
N VAL A 149 -12.87 -22.35 -14.46
CA VAL A 149 -11.83 -22.12 -15.48
C VAL A 149 -11.66 -20.61 -15.63
N LEU A 150 -10.48 -20.11 -15.26
CA LEU A 150 -10.14 -18.71 -15.32
C LEU A 150 -9.36 -18.39 -16.60
N ASN A 151 -9.69 -17.25 -17.22
CA ASN A 151 -8.97 -16.69 -18.37
C ASN A 151 -8.87 -15.18 -18.23
N GLY A 152 -7.68 -14.61 -18.44
CA GLY A 152 -7.49 -13.17 -18.33
C GLY A 152 -6.04 -12.74 -18.19
N PHE A 153 -5.88 -11.48 -17.74
CA PHE A 153 -4.59 -10.85 -17.60
C PHE A 153 -4.62 -9.83 -16.45
N LYS A 154 -3.65 -9.89 -15.55
CA LYS A 154 -3.47 -8.91 -14.48
C LYS A 154 -2.14 -8.19 -14.64
N SER A 155 -2.16 -6.87 -14.47
CA SER A 155 -0.98 -6.02 -14.65
C SER A 155 -0.46 -5.50 -13.33
N VAL A 156 0.85 -5.32 -13.26
CA VAL A 156 1.54 -4.64 -12.15
C VAL A 156 1.17 -5.25 -10.80
N VAL A 157 1.19 -6.57 -10.70
CA VAL A 157 0.90 -7.27 -9.44
C VAL A 157 2.14 -7.23 -8.55
N PHE A 158 2.13 -6.33 -7.56
CA PHE A 158 3.24 -6.18 -6.62
C PHE A 158 3.41 -7.43 -5.76
N GLY A 159 4.67 -7.88 -5.64
CA GLY A 159 5.04 -9.04 -4.84
C GLY A 159 4.67 -10.40 -5.44
N ALA A 160 4.05 -10.47 -6.62
CA ALA A 160 3.64 -11.75 -7.21
C ALA A 160 4.81 -12.70 -7.48
N GLY A 161 5.96 -12.17 -7.94
CA GLY A 161 7.17 -12.99 -8.16
C GLY A 161 7.79 -13.57 -6.87
N MET A 162 7.43 -13.05 -5.72
CA MET A 162 7.87 -13.52 -4.40
C MET A 162 6.80 -14.40 -3.71
N ALA A 163 5.58 -14.39 -4.24
CA ALA A 163 4.44 -15.06 -3.63
C ALA A 163 4.38 -16.54 -3.97
N SER A 164 3.93 -17.36 -3.02
CA SER A 164 3.53 -18.75 -3.25
C SER A 164 2.06 -18.87 -3.68
N HIS A 165 1.23 -17.87 -3.30
CA HIS A 165 -0.19 -17.85 -3.63
C HIS A 165 -0.60 -16.47 -4.14
N LEU A 166 -1.49 -16.46 -5.14
CA LEU A 166 -2.18 -15.27 -5.61
C LEU A 166 -3.65 -15.30 -5.18
N ILE A 167 -4.15 -14.15 -4.75
CA ILE A 167 -5.59 -13.90 -4.74
C ILE A 167 -5.92 -13.26 -6.08
N ILE A 168 -6.78 -13.87 -6.90
CA ILE A 168 -7.13 -13.39 -8.22
C ILE A 168 -8.59 -12.94 -8.22
N SER A 169 -8.85 -11.69 -8.62
CA SER A 169 -10.22 -11.24 -8.88
C SER A 169 -10.65 -11.62 -10.29
N ALA A 170 -11.84 -12.22 -10.43
CA ALA A 170 -12.38 -12.59 -11.73
C ALA A 170 -13.89 -12.35 -11.78
N ARG A 171 -14.40 -12.13 -12.99
CA ARG A 171 -15.82 -11.94 -13.31
C ARG A 171 -16.47 -13.30 -13.46
N THR A 172 -17.39 -13.62 -12.57
CA THR A 172 -18.20 -14.85 -12.59
C THR A 172 -19.60 -14.59 -13.13
N GLU A 173 -20.08 -13.34 -13.09
CA GLU A 173 -21.40 -12.93 -13.56
C GLU A 173 -21.45 -11.42 -13.85
N GLY A 174 -22.44 -10.98 -14.58
CA GLY A 174 -22.75 -9.56 -14.82
C GLY A 174 -21.84 -8.87 -15.84
N GLU A 175 -22.00 -7.57 -15.94
CA GLU A 175 -21.27 -6.69 -16.86
C GLU A 175 -19.85 -6.41 -16.36
N GLN A 176 -18.94 -6.09 -17.27
CA GLN A 176 -17.51 -5.84 -16.97
C GLN A 176 -17.29 -4.84 -15.82
N ARG A 177 -18.15 -3.81 -15.70
CA ARG A 177 -18.04 -2.74 -14.70
C ARG A 177 -19.09 -2.83 -13.59
N SER A 178 -19.78 -3.96 -13.47
CA SER A 178 -20.71 -4.18 -12.37
C SER A 178 -19.92 -4.38 -11.05
N GLU A 179 -20.41 -3.82 -9.97
CA GLU A 179 -19.88 -4.10 -8.62
C GLU A 179 -20.23 -5.52 -8.16
N SER A 180 -21.41 -6.03 -8.58
CA SER A 180 -21.76 -7.44 -8.40
C SER A 180 -21.08 -8.33 -9.45
N GLY A 181 -20.92 -9.63 -9.16
CA GLY A 181 -20.37 -10.61 -10.09
C GLY A 181 -18.84 -10.72 -10.08
N ILE A 182 -18.17 -10.14 -9.11
CA ILE A 182 -16.73 -10.33 -8.87
C ILE A 182 -16.54 -11.39 -7.79
N THR A 183 -15.68 -12.36 -8.08
CA THR A 183 -15.29 -13.44 -7.15
C THR A 183 -13.79 -13.45 -7.00
N LEU A 184 -13.31 -13.79 -5.80
CA LEU A 184 -11.89 -13.98 -5.51
C LEU A 184 -11.54 -15.45 -5.44
N PHE A 185 -10.35 -15.78 -5.95
CA PHE A 185 -9.82 -17.15 -5.97
C PHE A 185 -8.41 -17.17 -5.37
N ILE A 186 -8.14 -18.13 -4.49
CA ILE A 186 -6.80 -18.42 -3.97
C ILE A 186 -6.15 -19.43 -4.93
N VAL A 187 -5.00 -19.06 -5.48
CA VAL A 187 -4.30 -19.85 -6.51
C VAL A 187 -2.83 -20.01 -6.16
N ASP A 188 -2.34 -21.23 -6.22
CA ASP A 188 -0.89 -21.50 -6.12
C ASP A 188 -0.19 -20.95 -7.38
N THR A 189 0.91 -20.23 -7.19
CA THR A 189 1.68 -19.62 -8.30
C THR A 189 2.29 -20.64 -9.26
N LYS A 190 2.35 -21.91 -8.88
CA LYS A 190 2.84 -23.02 -9.71
C LYS A 190 1.73 -23.75 -10.48
N SER A 191 0.47 -23.28 -10.39
CA SER A 191 -0.66 -23.88 -11.09
C SER A 191 -0.50 -23.84 -12.60
N GLU A 192 -0.86 -24.94 -13.28
CA GLU A 192 -0.92 -24.97 -14.75
C GLU A 192 -1.91 -23.94 -15.27
N GLY A 193 -1.52 -23.21 -16.31
CA GLY A 193 -2.31 -22.12 -16.88
C GLY A 193 -2.04 -20.74 -16.24
N LEU A 194 -1.08 -20.65 -15.31
CA LEU A 194 -0.62 -19.40 -14.72
C LEU A 194 0.82 -19.10 -15.15
N THR A 195 1.07 -17.92 -15.71
CA THR A 195 2.42 -17.47 -16.07
C THR A 195 2.69 -16.10 -15.46
N LEU A 196 3.83 -15.98 -14.78
CA LEU A 196 4.31 -14.73 -14.19
C LEU A 196 5.47 -14.17 -15.00
N GLN A 197 5.36 -12.91 -15.43
CA GLN A 197 6.45 -12.15 -16.03
C GLN A 197 6.94 -11.11 -15.04
N ASN A 198 8.03 -11.41 -14.36
CA ASN A 198 8.59 -10.59 -13.30
C ASN A 198 9.46 -9.45 -13.85
N TYR A 199 9.37 -8.27 -13.26
CA TYR A 199 10.20 -7.12 -13.59
C TYR A 199 10.37 -6.16 -12.40
N PRO A 200 11.46 -5.38 -12.37
CA PRO A 200 11.60 -4.29 -11.42
C PRO A 200 10.79 -3.08 -11.87
N THR A 201 10.15 -2.39 -10.93
CA THR A 201 9.53 -1.08 -11.16
C THR A 201 10.57 0.05 -11.06
N VAL A 202 10.19 1.29 -11.39
CA VAL A 202 11.10 2.43 -11.38
C VAL A 202 11.71 2.72 -10.00
N ASP A 203 11.01 2.34 -8.94
CA ASP A 203 11.42 2.44 -7.53
C ASP A 203 12.09 1.17 -7.00
N GLU A 204 12.44 0.25 -7.91
CA GLU A 204 13.17 -1.01 -7.66
C GLU A 204 12.38 -2.09 -6.91
N TYR A 205 11.09 -1.87 -6.66
CA TYR A 205 10.20 -2.93 -6.17
C TYR A 205 9.97 -3.98 -7.26
N ARG A 206 9.48 -5.14 -6.88
CA ARG A 206 9.17 -6.23 -7.82
C ARG A 206 7.67 -6.28 -8.10
N ALA A 207 7.32 -6.32 -9.36
CA ALA A 207 5.98 -6.55 -9.85
C ALA A 207 5.99 -7.62 -10.95
N SER A 208 4.80 -8.13 -11.27
CA SER A 208 4.65 -9.11 -12.35
C SER A 208 3.42 -8.80 -13.18
N GLU A 209 3.50 -9.09 -14.47
CA GLU A 209 2.32 -9.35 -15.27
C GLU A 209 1.90 -10.81 -15.04
N VAL A 210 0.59 -11.03 -14.88
CA VAL A 210 0.02 -12.36 -14.60
C VAL A 210 -0.88 -12.75 -15.75
N ILE A 211 -0.44 -13.74 -16.53
CA ILE A 211 -1.16 -14.30 -17.68
C ILE A 211 -1.92 -15.54 -17.20
N ILE A 212 -3.22 -15.59 -17.49
CA ILE A 212 -4.14 -16.63 -17.02
C ILE A 212 -4.79 -17.28 -18.24
N GLU A 213 -4.46 -18.55 -18.52
CA GLU A 213 -4.93 -19.30 -19.67
C GLU A 213 -5.48 -20.67 -19.27
N ASN A 214 -6.81 -20.81 -19.28
CA ASN A 214 -7.51 -22.05 -18.91
C ASN A 214 -7.10 -22.58 -17.52
N LEU A 215 -6.78 -21.68 -16.59
CA LEU A 215 -6.42 -22.00 -15.23
C LEU A 215 -7.60 -22.63 -14.50
N LYS A 216 -7.42 -23.87 -14.04
CA LYS A 216 -8.43 -24.60 -13.27
C LYS A 216 -8.27 -24.33 -11.78
N VAL A 217 -9.34 -23.91 -11.13
CA VAL A 217 -9.36 -23.59 -9.70
C VAL A 217 -10.56 -24.27 -9.06
N SER A 218 -10.33 -25.10 -8.04
CA SER A 218 -11.42 -25.77 -7.30
C SER A 218 -12.38 -24.75 -6.66
N LYS A 219 -13.64 -25.11 -6.53
CA LYS A 219 -14.64 -24.35 -5.76
C LYS A 219 -14.19 -24.08 -4.32
N ASP A 220 -13.41 -24.98 -3.72
CA ASP A 220 -12.90 -24.85 -2.34
C ASP A 220 -11.89 -23.69 -2.20
N ASN A 221 -11.30 -23.28 -3.32
CA ASN A 221 -10.37 -22.15 -3.38
C ASN A 221 -11.05 -20.80 -3.66
N VAL A 222 -12.37 -20.75 -3.68
CA VAL A 222 -13.11 -19.49 -3.69
C VAL A 222 -12.92 -18.79 -2.34
N LEU A 223 -12.50 -17.55 -2.36
CA LEU A 223 -12.35 -16.72 -1.17
C LEU A 223 -13.62 -15.89 -0.97
N GLY A 224 -14.38 -16.21 0.06
CA GLY A 224 -15.65 -15.58 0.38
C GLY A 224 -16.83 -16.13 -0.43
N LYS A 225 -17.79 -15.26 -0.72
CA LYS A 225 -19.01 -15.62 -1.48
C LYS A 225 -18.84 -15.29 -2.95
N VAL A 226 -19.29 -16.21 -3.82
CA VAL A 226 -19.33 -16.00 -5.28
C VAL A 226 -20.13 -14.72 -5.59
N ASN A 227 -19.65 -13.91 -6.52
CA ASN A 227 -20.24 -12.67 -7.01
C ASN A 227 -20.24 -11.48 -6.02
N MET A 228 -19.71 -11.60 -4.81
CA MET A 228 -19.88 -10.62 -3.73
C MET A 228 -18.55 -10.09 -3.16
N ALA A 229 -17.47 -10.05 -3.95
CA ALA A 229 -16.17 -9.66 -3.43
C ALA A 229 -15.92 -8.15 -3.43
N TYR A 230 -16.68 -7.34 -4.18
CA TYR A 230 -16.36 -5.93 -4.42
C TYR A 230 -16.20 -5.09 -3.16
N ASP A 231 -17.14 -5.15 -2.22
CA ASP A 231 -17.09 -4.35 -0.99
C ASP A 231 -15.85 -4.66 -0.15
N ALA A 232 -15.46 -5.93 -0.07
CA ALA A 232 -14.27 -6.34 0.65
C ALA A 232 -12.99 -5.89 -0.07
N ILE A 233 -12.95 -5.97 -1.40
CA ILE A 233 -11.84 -5.44 -2.20
C ILE A 233 -11.67 -3.94 -1.94
N GLU A 234 -12.77 -3.17 -2.03
CA GLU A 234 -12.72 -1.72 -1.80
C GLU A 234 -12.22 -1.38 -0.39
N GLU A 235 -12.73 -2.07 0.62
CA GLU A 235 -12.31 -1.84 2.01
C GLU A 235 -10.83 -2.13 2.23
N ILE A 236 -10.34 -3.27 1.74
CA ILE A 236 -8.93 -3.64 1.93
C ILE A 236 -8.00 -2.75 1.09
N VAL A 237 -8.40 -2.32 -0.10
CA VAL A 237 -7.66 -1.33 -0.88
C VAL A 237 -7.63 0.04 -0.17
N ASP A 238 -8.71 0.45 0.48
CA ASP A 238 -8.74 1.67 1.29
C ASP A 238 -7.76 1.58 2.48
N ILE A 239 -7.75 0.48 3.23
CA ILE A 239 -6.80 0.23 4.33
C ILE A 239 -5.36 0.24 3.80
N SER A 240 -5.12 -0.42 2.67
CA SER A 240 -3.81 -0.46 2.01
C SER A 240 -3.36 0.92 1.51
N THR A 241 -4.31 1.77 1.13
CA THR A 241 -4.05 3.16 0.75
C THR A 241 -3.54 3.97 1.96
N ILE A 242 -4.12 3.77 3.15
CA ILE A 242 -3.62 4.39 4.40
C ILE A 242 -2.20 3.89 4.70
N ALA A 243 -1.95 2.60 4.56
CA ALA A 243 -0.62 2.01 4.77
C ALA A 243 0.43 2.60 3.81
N ALA A 244 0.10 2.74 2.53
CA ALA A 244 0.96 3.41 1.55
C ALA A 244 1.15 4.91 1.85
N CYS A 245 0.13 5.59 2.37
CA CYS A 245 0.25 6.96 2.86
C CYS A 245 1.19 7.07 4.06
N SER A 246 1.18 6.08 4.95
CA SER A 246 2.10 6.01 6.10
C SER A 246 3.54 5.84 5.65
N GLU A 247 3.80 4.94 4.71
CA GLU A 247 5.10 4.79 4.05
C GLU A 247 5.56 6.11 3.43
N ALA A 248 4.66 6.81 2.72
CA ALA A 248 4.96 8.09 2.11
C ALA A 248 5.36 9.16 3.15
N VAL A 249 4.71 9.21 4.30
CA VAL A 249 5.06 10.15 5.38
C VAL A 249 6.48 9.88 5.90
N GLY A 250 6.87 8.61 6.07
CA GLY A 250 8.25 8.22 6.40
C GLY A 250 9.25 8.70 5.35
N ILE A 251 8.95 8.52 4.07
CA ILE A 251 9.77 9.01 2.95
C ILE A 251 9.89 10.54 2.97
N LEU A 252 8.78 11.25 3.16
CA LEU A 252 8.77 12.71 3.21
C LEU A 252 9.63 13.25 4.34
N GLN A 253 9.64 12.58 5.50
CA GLN A 253 10.51 12.93 6.63
C GLN A 253 11.98 12.84 6.21
N VAL A 254 12.40 11.72 5.63
CA VAL A 254 13.79 11.53 5.18
C VAL A 254 14.19 12.55 4.13
N LEU A 255 13.35 12.80 3.11
CA LEU A 255 13.62 13.78 2.07
C LEU A 255 13.78 15.19 2.66
N LYS A 256 12.90 15.61 3.56
CA LYS A 256 12.95 16.91 4.24
C LYS A 256 14.23 17.06 5.08
N ASP A 257 14.54 16.06 5.90
CA ASP A 257 15.66 16.12 6.84
C ASP A 257 17.01 16.06 6.10
N SER A 258 17.17 15.10 5.17
CA SER A 258 18.40 14.96 4.38
C SER A 258 18.67 16.19 3.49
N THR A 259 17.61 16.77 2.90
CA THR A 259 17.74 17.99 2.09
C THR A 259 18.15 19.19 2.94
N THR A 260 17.57 19.31 4.13
CA THR A 260 17.93 20.36 5.08
C THR A 260 19.39 20.27 5.49
N GLU A 261 19.86 19.06 5.82
CA GLU A 261 21.24 18.81 6.20
C GLU A 261 22.21 19.05 5.03
N TYR A 262 21.85 18.59 3.82
CA TYR A 262 22.63 18.87 2.61
C TYR A 262 22.80 20.38 2.38
N CYS A 263 21.72 21.16 2.46
CA CYS A 263 21.76 22.60 2.26
C CYS A 263 22.62 23.34 3.31
N LYS A 264 22.65 22.83 4.56
CA LYS A 264 23.54 23.37 5.62
C LYS A 264 25.01 23.10 5.33
N ASN A 265 25.34 21.93 4.83
CA ASN A 265 26.71 21.47 4.63
C ASN A 265 27.29 21.88 3.26
N ARG A 266 26.46 21.95 2.22
CA ARG A 266 26.90 22.33 0.87
C ARG A 266 27.31 23.78 0.80
N LYS A 267 28.56 24.04 0.39
CA LYS A 267 29.09 25.38 0.22
C LYS A 267 29.23 25.74 -1.27
N GLN A 268 28.77 26.91 -1.63
CA GLN A 268 28.97 27.56 -2.92
C GLN A 268 29.18 29.06 -2.71
N PHE A 269 29.98 29.71 -3.56
CA PHE A 269 30.28 31.15 -3.45
C PHE A 269 30.78 31.56 -2.04
N GLY A 270 31.57 30.69 -1.40
CA GLY A 270 32.20 30.96 -0.10
C GLY A 270 31.29 30.76 1.12
N GLN A 271 30.06 30.34 0.97
CA GLN A 271 29.13 30.12 2.10
C GLN A 271 28.22 28.92 1.88
N SER A 272 27.55 28.45 2.97
CA SER A 272 26.51 27.45 2.90
C SER A 272 25.33 27.94 2.03
N ILE A 273 24.79 27.06 1.18
CA ILE A 273 23.63 27.43 0.34
C ILE A 273 22.38 27.71 1.18
N ALA A 274 22.26 27.14 2.39
CA ALA A 274 21.18 27.41 3.33
C ALA A 274 21.13 28.88 3.82
N LYS A 275 22.17 29.70 3.59
CA LYS A 275 22.14 31.13 3.91
C LYS A 275 21.29 31.95 2.92
N ASN A 276 20.96 31.40 1.77
CA ASN A 276 20.14 32.08 0.77
C ASN A 276 18.65 31.98 1.14
N GLN A 277 17.94 33.13 1.19
CA GLN A 277 16.52 33.17 1.59
C GLN A 277 15.62 32.27 0.75
N VAL A 278 15.85 32.17 -0.57
CA VAL A 278 15.06 31.30 -1.45
C VAL A 278 15.17 29.82 -1.06
N ILE A 279 16.33 29.38 -0.56
CA ILE A 279 16.54 28.02 -0.03
C ILE A 279 15.80 27.85 1.29
N GLN A 280 15.92 28.84 2.20
CA GLN A 280 15.24 28.81 3.51
C GLN A 280 13.73 28.73 3.34
N HIS A 281 13.12 29.54 2.47
CA HIS A 281 11.69 29.51 2.21
C HIS A 281 11.26 28.14 1.69
N ARG A 282 12.00 27.57 0.73
CA ARG A 282 11.68 26.24 0.20
C ARG A 282 11.78 25.12 1.24
N LEU A 283 12.79 25.17 2.14
CA LEU A 283 12.89 24.21 3.25
C LEU A 283 11.73 24.34 4.24
N VAL A 284 11.28 25.58 4.52
CA VAL A 284 10.10 25.82 5.35
C VAL A 284 8.83 25.27 4.67
N ASP A 285 8.67 25.51 3.37
CA ASP A 285 7.53 24.97 2.62
C ASP A 285 7.54 23.42 2.62
N MET A 286 8.69 22.77 2.47
CA MET A 286 8.83 21.32 2.60
C MET A 286 8.40 20.82 4.00
N MET A 287 8.77 21.56 5.05
CA MET A 287 8.35 21.24 6.42
C MET A 287 6.83 21.36 6.58
N ILE A 288 6.23 22.44 6.08
CA ILE A 288 4.77 22.65 6.12
C ILE A 288 4.03 21.52 5.40
N GLU A 289 4.52 21.14 4.21
CA GLU A 289 3.93 20.05 3.42
C GLU A 289 4.01 18.70 4.17
N TYR A 290 5.14 18.41 4.81
CA TYR A 290 5.31 17.21 5.65
C TYR A 290 4.36 17.22 6.85
N GLU A 291 4.29 18.31 7.62
CA GLU A 291 3.44 18.40 8.80
C GLU A 291 1.94 18.26 8.46
N GLN A 292 1.51 18.85 7.34
CA GLN A 292 0.14 18.68 6.86
C GLN A 292 -0.12 17.25 6.39
N ALA A 293 0.85 16.59 5.73
CA ALA A 293 0.74 15.20 5.32
C ALA A 293 0.61 14.27 6.54
N LYS A 294 1.42 14.51 7.57
CA LYS A 294 1.38 13.76 8.83
C LYS A 294 0.05 13.98 9.56
N SER A 295 -0.42 15.21 9.65
CA SER A 295 -1.67 15.55 10.34
C SER A 295 -2.89 14.87 9.70
N ILE A 296 -2.98 14.88 8.35
CA ILE A 296 -4.11 14.25 7.67
C ILE A 296 -4.02 12.72 7.70
N LEU A 297 -2.81 12.15 7.75
CA LEU A 297 -2.62 10.72 7.99
C LEU A 297 -3.19 10.31 9.35
N TYR A 298 -2.85 11.03 10.43
CA TYR A 298 -3.40 10.77 11.76
C TYR A 298 -4.93 10.87 11.78
N MET A 299 -5.49 11.87 11.11
CA MET A 299 -6.94 11.98 10.96
C MET A 299 -7.55 10.74 10.30
N ALA A 300 -6.92 10.24 9.21
CA ALA A 300 -7.43 9.07 8.51
C ALA A 300 -7.28 7.77 9.32
N VAL A 301 -6.18 7.61 10.06
CA VAL A 301 -5.92 6.43 10.91
C VAL A 301 -6.87 6.38 12.11
N THR A 302 -7.31 7.52 12.61
CA THR A 302 -8.23 7.63 13.77
C THR A 302 -9.71 7.68 13.38
N ALA A 303 -10.02 7.73 12.08
CA ALA A 303 -11.39 7.63 11.59
C ALA A 303 -12.01 6.25 11.89
N ASP A 304 -13.33 6.17 11.95
CA ASP A 304 -14.01 4.87 12.02
C ASP A 304 -13.95 4.17 10.65
N LEU A 305 -12.97 3.32 10.50
CA LEU A 305 -12.76 2.57 9.25
C LEU A 305 -13.78 1.44 9.04
N THR A 306 -14.60 1.11 10.05
CA THR A 306 -15.72 0.16 9.91
C THR A 306 -16.92 0.82 9.24
N ASN A 307 -17.07 2.14 9.37
CA ASN A 307 -18.06 2.92 8.64
C ASN A 307 -17.55 3.19 7.22
N SER A 308 -18.21 2.61 6.20
CA SER A 308 -17.77 2.71 4.81
C SER A 308 -17.66 4.14 4.30
N ASP A 309 -18.59 5.03 4.68
CA ASP A 309 -18.59 6.42 4.20
C ASP A 309 -17.50 7.25 4.85
N GLU A 310 -17.27 7.09 6.16
CA GLU A 310 -16.17 7.73 6.86
C GLU A 310 -14.81 7.26 6.33
N ARG A 311 -14.64 5.95 6.17
CA ARG A 311 -13.44 5.34 5.59
C ARG A 311 -13.12 5.93 4.22
N ARG A 312 -14.07 5.87 3.28
CA ARG A 312 -13.89 6.36 1.90
C ARG A 312 -13.50 7.83 1.86
N LYS A 313 -14.14 8.67 2.69
CA LYS A 313 -13.84 10.12 2.79
C LYS A 313 -12.45 10.34 3.40
N ALA A 314 -12.14 9.72 4.53
CA ALA A 314 -10.87 9.87 5.23
C ALA A 314 -9.68 9.44 4.36
N VAL A 315 -9.77 8.25 3.73
CA VAL A 315 -8.75 7.72 2.82
C VAL A 315 -8.55 8.66 1.63
N SER A 316 -9.64 9.11 0.99
CA SER A 316 -9.53 9.98 -0.19
C SER A 316 -8.94 11.34 0.15
N ALA A 317 -9.29 11.92 1.30
CA ALA A 317 -8.71 13.18 1.77
C ALA A 317 -7.20 13.02 2.05
N ALA A 318 -6.80 11.97 2.76
CA ALA A 318 -5.41 11.68 3.07
C ALA A 318 -4.58 11.45 1.81
N LYS A 319 -5.01 10.56 0.93
CA LYS A 319 -4.27 10.22 -0.30
C LYS A 319 -4.14 11.42 -1.25
N ALA A 320 -5.19 12.24 -1.40
CA ALA A 320 -5.14 13.45 -2.21
C ALA A 320 -4.15 14.48 -1.64
N ARG A 321 -4.16 14.70 -0.32
CA ARG A 321 -3.27 15.67 0.33
C ARG A 321 -1.81 15.20 0.34
N ILE A 322 -1.58 13.93 0.70
CA ILE A 322 -0.25 13.33 0.73
C ILE A 322 0.33 13.25 -0.68
N GLY A 323 -0.47 12.95 -1.70
CA GLY A 323 -0.03 12.97 -3.10
C GLY A 323 0.51 14.34 -3.55
N LYS A 324 -0.08 15.45 -3.08
CA LYS A 324 0.45 16.80 -3.31
C LYS A 324 1.77 17.02 -2.58
N ALA A 325 1.86 16.58 -1.32
CA ALA A 325 3.08 16.68 -0.53
C ALA A 325 4.23 15.89 -1.14
N ILE A 326 3.98 14.65 -1.61
CA ILE A 326 4.95 13.80 -2.31
C ILE A 326 5.57 14.57 -3.49
N LYS A 327 4.73 15.14 -4.34
CA LYS A 327 5.20 15.90 -5.50
C LYS A 327 6.06 17.08 -5.09
N PHE A 328 5.55 17.94 -4.20
CA PHE A 328 6.24 19.16 -3.80
C PHE A 328 7.57 18.89 -3.08
N VAL A 329 7.56 18.02 -2.08
CA VAL A 329 8.76 17.72 -1.27
C VAL A 329 9.78 16.95 -2.11
N GLY A 330 9.34 15.98 -2.91
CA GLY A 330 10.21 15.20 -3.78
C GLY A 330 10.90 16.06 -4.84
N GLU A 331 10.14 16.86 -5.59
CA GLU A 331 10.70 17.78 -6.61
C GLU A 331 11.62 18.85 -5.96
N SER A 332 11.27 19.34 -4.77
CA SER A 332 12.09 20.30 -4.03
C SER A 332 13.40 19.68 -3.54
N ALA A 333 13.36 18.45 -3.07
CA ALA A 333 14.56 17.71 -2.65
C ALA A 333 15.53 17.53 -3.83
N ILE A 334 15.04 17.03 -4.97
CA ILE A 334 15.85 16.91 -6.20
C ILE A 334 16.44 18.25 -6.61
N GLN A 335 15.62 19.31 -6.66
CA GLN A 335 16.06 20.64 -7.08
C GLN A 335 17.14 21.22 -6.16
N LEU A 336 17.00 21.07 -4.84
CA LEU A 336 17.94 21.60 -3.85
C LEU A 336 19.28 20.83 -3.80
N HIS A 337 19.28 19.56 -4.16
CA HIS A 337 20.50 18.77 -4.33
C HIS A 337 21.18 19.03 -5.68
N GLY A 338 20.47 19.63 -6.66
CA GLY A 338 20.96 19.87 -8.02
C GLY A 338 21.37 18.57 -8.71
N GLY A 339 22.51 18.53 -9.39
CA GLY A 339 22.99 17.33 -10.08
C GLY A 339 23.13 16.11 -9.18
N MET A 340 23.43 16.27 -7.90
CA MET A 340 23.48 15.17 -6.93
C MET A 340 22.13 14.52 -6.67
N GLY A 341 21.03 15.26 -6.83
CA GLY A 341 19.68 14.75 -6.60
C GLY A 341 19.22 13.71 -7.63
N VAL A 342 19.87 13.62 -8.79
CA VAL A 342 19.52 12.66 -9.87
C VAL A 342 20.56 11.55 -10.07
N VAL A 343 21.61 11.54 -9.24
CA VAL A 343 22.66 10.51 -9.27
C VAL A 343 22.14 9.25 -8.60
N ASP A 344 22.32 8.09 -9.24
CA ASP A 344 21.79 6.82 -8.75
C ASP A 344 22.50 6.31 -7.49
N GLU A 345 23.74 6.73 -7.27
CA GLU A 345 24.53 6.43 -6.07
C GLU A 345 24.08 7.25 -4.85
N TYR A 346 23.16 8.20 -5.01
CA TYR A 346 22.71 9.06 -3.92
C TYR A 346 21.25 8.82 -3.55
N MET A 347 20.97 8.59 -2.29
CA MET A 347 19.70 8.10 -1.76
C MET A 347 18.47 8.93 -2.17
N VAL A 348 18.58 10.25 -2.34
CA VAL A 348 17.45 11.15 -2.57
C VAL A 348 16.66 10.80 -3.82
N SER A 349 17.34 10.38 -4.91
CA SER A 349 16.68 9.95 -6.15
C SER A 349 15.77 8.72 -5.93
N HIS A 350 16.18 7.78 -5.07
CA HIS A 350 15.42 6.57 -4.78
C HIS A 350 14.19 6.86 -3.90
N TYR A 351 14.32 7.71 -2.89
CA TYR A 351 13.17 8.21 -2.13
C TYR A 351 12.17 8.94 -3.02
N PHE A 352 12.64 9.75 -3.97
CA PHE A 352 11.78 10.43 -4.93
C PHE A 352 11.06 9.44 -5.86
N LYS A 353 11.77 8.43 -6.39
CA LYS A 353 11.18 7.37 -7.22
C LYS A 353 10.07 6.64 -6.44
N ARG A 354 10.34 6.19 -5.21
CA ARG A 354 9.34 5.49 -4.38
C ARG A 354 8.16 6.37 -4.03
N ALA A 355 8.39 7.61 -3.61
CA ALA A 355 7.33 8.58 -3.35
C ALA A 355 6.43 8.78 -4.58
N THR A 356 7.02 8.88 -5.78
CA THR A 356 6.28 9.02 -7.04
C THR A 356 5.41 7.79 -7.31
N MET A 357 5.93 6.58 -7.09
CA MET A 357 5.14 5.34 -7.24
C MET A 357 4.00 5.26 -6.24
N ILE A 358 4.23 5.60 -4.97
CA ILE A 358 3.15 5.70 -3.98
C ILE A 358 2.10 6.75 -4.42
N GLY A 359 2.54 7.83 -5.06
CA GLY A 359 1.65 8.86 -5.59
C GLY A 359 0.59 8.35 -6.55
N VAL A 360 0.84 7.24 -7.26
CA VAL A 360 -0.09 6.62 -8.21
C VAL A 360 -0.68 5.30 -7.69
N LEU A 361 -0.07 4.65 -6.71
CA LEU A 361 -0.56 3.40 -6.13
C LEU A 361 -1.95 3.59 -5.50
N PHE A 362 -2.91 2.71 -5.82
CA PHE A 362 -4.32 2.76 -5.37
C PHE A 362 -5.11 4.03 -5.74
N GLY A 363 -4.66 4.77 -6.71
CA GLY A 363 -5.28 6.02 -7.14
C GLY A 363 -4.37 7.24 -6.95
N ASN A 364 -4.36 8.12 -7.93
CA ASN A 364 -3.61 9.37 -7.86
C ASN A 364 -4.40 10.49 -7.14
N THR A 365 -3.77 11.65 -6.99
CA THR A 365 -4.37 12.83 -6.36
C THR A 365 -5.72 13.21 -6.97
N ASP A 366 -5.83 13.22 -8.31
CA ASP A 366 -7.06 13.65 -9.00
C ASP A 366 -8.19 12.64 -8.83
N TYR A 367 -7.88 11.34 -8.86
CA TYR A 367 -8.84 10.27 -8.59
C TYR A 367 -9.43 10.41 -7.17
N HIS A 368 -8.59 10.58 -6.15
CA HIS A 368 -9.04 10.71 -4.78
C HIS A 368 -9.74 12.05 -4.49
N MET A 369 -9.35 13.13 -5.14
CA MET A 369 -10.09 14.40 -5.10
C MET A 369 -11.50 14.24 -5.65
N LYS A 370 -11.63 13.60 -6.82
CA LYS A 370 -12.95 13.31 -7.43
C LYS A 370 -13.79 12.41 -6.54
N ARG A 371 -13.21 11.32 -6.02
CA ARG A 371 -13.89 10.39 -5.11
C ARG A 371 -14.40 11.12 -3.85
N TYR A 372 -13.58 11.94 -3.23
CA TYR A 372 -13.96 12.75 -2.07
C TYR A 372 -15.13 13.70 -2.37
N MET A 373 -15.07 14.42 -3.50
CA MET A 373 -16.14 15.34 -3.90
C MET A 373 -17.47 14.61 -4.12
N THR A 374 -17.46 13.47 -4.81
CA THR A 374 -18.67 12.66 -5.04
C THR A 374 -19.29 12.20 -3.73
N LEU A 375 -18.47 11.68 -2.80
CA LEU A 375 -18.95 11.22 -1.49
C LEU A 375 -19.50 12.35 -0.60
N THR A 376 -19.00 13.57 -0.76
CA THR A 376 -19.48 14.74 -0.02
C THR A 376 -20.82 15.23 -0.58
N GLN A 377 -20.98 15.24 -1.90
CA GLN A 377 -22.22 15.67 -2.57
C GLN A 377 -23.39 14.72 -2.30
N SER A 378 -23.17 13.40 -2.33
CA SER A 378 -24.20 12.42 -1.99
C SER A 378 -24.68 12.52 -0.52
N GLY A 379 -23.79 12.91 0.41
CA GLY A 379 -24.16 13.18 1.79
C GLY A 379 -25.01 14.43 1.99
N ILE A 380 -24.87 15.45 1.15
CA ILE A 380 -25.68 16.68 1.19
C ILE A 380 -27.11 16.42 0.66
N SER A 381 -27.25 15.67 -0.43
CA SER A 381 -28.57 15.36 -0.99
C SER A 381 -29.43 14.49 -0.06
N SER A 382 -28.82 13.58 0.70
CA SER A 382 -29.54 12.76 1.68
C SER A 382 -29.95 13.51 2.95
N SER A 383 -29.28 14.63 3.30
CA SER A 383 -29.63 15.47 4.43
C SER A 383 -30.75 16.48 4.10
N ASP A 384 -30.84 16.92 2.84
CA ASP A 384 -31.89 17.86 2.42
C ASP A 384 -33.27 17.20 2.27
N GLU A 385 -33.37 15.91 1.98
CA GLU A 385 -34.62 15.15 1.98
C GLU A 385 -35.21 14.95 3.40
N SER A 386 -34.37 15.06 4.45
CA SER A 386 -34.84 14.94 5.84
C SER A 386 -35.36 16.25 6.46
N ILE A 387 -35.23 17.39 5.77
CA ILE A 387 -35.66 18.72 6.25
C ILE A 387 -37.02 19.14 5.67
N SER A 388 -37.55 18.42 4.70
CA SER A 388 -38.90 18.68 4.17
C SER A 388 -39.94 17.88 4.94
N VAL A 389 -40.36 18.32 6.13
CA VAL A 389 -41.72 18.18 6.71
C VAL A 389 -41.78 18.85 8.08
N SER A 390 -42.36 20.01 8.15
CA SER A 390 -43.47 20.40 9.06
C SER A 390 -43.62 21.91 9.09
N VAL A 391 -44.33 22.41 8.07
CA VAL A 391 -45.06 23.66 8.20
C VAL A 391 -46.51 23.33 7.84
N THR A 392 -47.28 23.00 8.87
CA THR A 392 -48.73 23.20 8.92
C THR A 392 -49.09 23.62 10.34
#